data_787c7e244d6711e8c305efc19e03acc4
#
_entry.id   787c7e244d6711e8c305efc19e03acc4
#
_cell.length_a   1.000
_cell.length_b   1.000
_cell.length_c   1.000
_cell.angle_alpha   90.00
_cell.angle_beta   90.00
_cell.angle_gamma   90.00
#
_symmetry.space_group_name_H-M   'P 1'
#
loop_
_entity.id
_entity.type
_entity.pdbx_description
1 polymer ?
#
loop_
_entity_poly.entity_id
_entity_poly.type
_entity_poly.pdbx_seq_one_letter_code
_entity_poly.pdbx_strand_id
1 'polypeptide(L)'
;VGVASFSGRVWVAYGRTVAYSAAGSYSDFTSISAGNILLTDSTLHGNIQQILSANNFLYVFGDDSINVFSDVRVTTAGLTLFTNTNVSASVGTKRKDAIFPYFRSVLFLNDYGVYALVGSTTSKISDALDGVFHTIDFTYPITAGQVLVNNILCAAFNFKQNYYGGSRFVQAVFFEKKWFFTSQGDTLNYVTSVPVSGLITLYGTDSNALYKLYGNSTANTASTIQTALMPMGDPIRAKQALKIGIEATLTTGGQLNVTVDSEAGSSPSYALVNYATWYNYVGTTIPWQNNSNTVVPWIGAGYTLFKTDAEQWGKYLGQTLTSTTPGFTVNGFEFEHELRARF
;
A
#
# COMPACT_ATOMS: atom_id res chain seq x y z
N VAL A 1 25.55 4.12 6.74
CA VAL A 1 24.47 4.83 6.12
C VAL A 1 23.97 4.01 4.94
N GLY A 2 24.68 3.95 3.80
CA GLY A 2 24.22 3.19 2.63
C GLY A 2 25.35 2.57 1.86
N VAL A 3 25.08 1.41 1.24
CA VAL A 3 26.00 0.72 0.33
C VAL A 3 25.24 0.31 -0.92
N ALA A 4 25.84 0.49 -2.09
CA ALA A 4 25.28 0.06 -3.36
C ALA A 4 26.38 -0.45 -4.30
N SER A 5 26.04 -1.40 -5.15
CA SER A 5 26.88 -1.82 -6.27
C SER A 5 26.41 -1.07 -7.52
N PHE A 6 27.34 -0.35 -8.17
CA PHE A 6 27.04 0.40 -9.39
C PHE A 6 28.25 0.51 -10.28
N SER A 7 28.09 0.27 -11.57
CA SER A 7 29.13 0.38 -12.60
C SER A 7 30.43 -0.37 -12.23
N GLY A 8 30.30 -1.62 -11.77
CA GLY A 8 31.43 -2.49 -11.41
C GLY A 8 32.22 -2.05 -10.19
N ARG A 9 31.62 -1.29 -9.27
CA ARG A 9 32.20 -0.77 -8.05
C ARG A 9 31.27 -0.92 -6.87
N VAL A 10 31.82 -0.88 -5.67
CA VAL A 10 31.06 -0.67 -4.43
C VAL A 10 31.12 0.80 -4.05
N TRP A 11 29.95 1.36 -3.79
CA TRP A 11 29.74 2.72 -3.34
C TRP A 11 29.26 2.71 -1.90
N VAL A 12 29.88 3.52 -1.06
CA VAL A 12 29.59 3.61 0.38
C VAL A 12 29.31 5.05 0.75
N ALA A 13 28.17 5.31 1.37
CA ALA A 13 27.81 6.65 1.81
C ALA A 13 27.87 6.78 3.33
N TYR A 14 28.47 7.86 3.81
CA TYR A 14 28.53 8.23 5.23
C TYR A 14 28.57 9.75 5.40
N GLY A 15 27.74 10.27 6.30
CA GLY A 15 27.61 11.70 6.47
C GLY A 15 27.22 12.38 5.16
N ARG A 16 28.12 13.18 4.59
CA ARG A 16 27.98 13.85 3.28
C ARG A 16 28.94 13.32 2.22
N THR A 17 29.64 12.26 2.54
CA THR A 17 30.67 11.68 1.66
C THR A 17 30.15 10.41 1.01
N VAL A 18 30.43 10.25 -0.27
CA VAL A 18 30.28 9.01 -1.02
C VAL A 18 31.66 8.52 -1.42
N ALA A 19 32.10 7.40 -0.89
CA ALA A 19 33.31 6.72 -1.28
C ALA A 19 33.01 5.61 -2.29
N TYR A 20 33.93 5.34 -3.21
CA TYR A 20 33.79 4.27 -4.20
C TYR A 20 35.09 3.46 -4.35
N SER A 21 34.93 2.16 -4.55
CA SER A 21 36.05 1.26 -4.78
C SER A 21 36.64 1.40 -6.18
N ALA A 22 37.82 0.85 -6.37
CA ALA A 22 38.43 0.71 -7.69
C ALA A 22 37.57 -0.08 -8.66
N ALA A 23 37.72 0.17 -9.96
CA ALA A 23 36.96 -0.53 -10.98
C ALA A 23 37.22 -2.05 -10.93
N GLY A 24 36.14 -2.84 -10.92
CA GLY A 24 36.22 -4.30 -10.82
C GLY A 24 36.63 -4.85 -9.45
N SER A 25 36.81 -4.00 -8.43
CA SER A 25 37.12 -4.41 -7.07
C SER A 25 35.99 -4.04 -6.11
N TYR A 26 35.73 -4.90 -5.13
CA TYR A 26 34.75 -4.64 -4.06
C TYR A 26 35.40 -4.16 -2.75
N SER A 27 36.74 -4.27 -2.62
CA SER A 27 37.47 -4.01 -1.37
C SER A 27 38.60 -2.97 -1.49
N ASP A 28 39.02 -2.62 -2.70
CA ASP A 28 40.09 -1.66 -2.92
C ASP A 28 39.53 -0.22 -2.98
N PHE A 29 39.76 0.54 -1.93
CA PHE A 29 39.42 1.96 -1.80
C PHE A 29 40.64 2.88 -1.84
N THR A 30 41.82 2.35 -2.21
CA THR A 30 43.11 3.06 -2.16
C THR A 30 43.77 3.28 -3.52
N SER A 31 43.46 2.45 -4.51
CA SER A 31 44.01 2.56 -5.85
C SER A 31 43.57 3.84 -6.55
N ILE A 32 44.32 4.23 -7.59
CA ILE A 32 44.12 5.48 -8.36
C ILE A 32 42.68 5.61 -8.92
N SER A 33 42.03 4.52 -9.23
CA SER A 33 40.63 4.52 -9.72
C SER A 33 39.57 4.49 -8.60
N ALA A 34 39.99 4.33 -7.35
CA ALA A 34 39.11 4.52 -6.18
C ALA A 34 39.10 6.00 -5.77
N GLY A 35 38.17 6.37 -4.89
CA GLY A 35 38.13 7.74 -4.37
C GLY A 35 36.91 8.04 -3.53
N ASN A 36 36.72 9.30 -3.25
CA ASN A 36 35.56 9.80 -2.54
C ASN A 36 35.14 11.18 -3.09
N ILE A 37 33.88 11.52 -2.88
CA ILE A 37 33.31 12.84 -3.18
C ILE A 37 32.56 13.35 -1.94
N LEU A 38 32.82 14.60 -1.58
CA LEU A 38 32.03 15.33 -0.60
C LEU A 38 30.92 16.09 -1.32
N LEU A 39 29.67 15.81 -0.96
CA LEU A 39 28.51 16.54 -1.46
C LEU A 39 28.30 17.79 -0.60
N THR A 40 28.35 18.94 -1.23
CA THR A 40 28.18 20.25 -0.58
C THR A 40 26.72 20.65 -0.54
N ASP A 41 26.36 21.68 0.24
CA ASP A 41 25.00 22.19 0.34
C ASP A 41 24.43 22.69 -0.97
N SER A 42 25.26 23.09 -1.92
CA SER A 42 24.82 23.46 -3.27
C SER A 42 24.38 22.26 -4.11
N THR A 43 24.73 21.04 -3.72
CA THR A 43 24.43 19.83 -4.47
C THR A 43 23.52 18.86 -3.70
N LEU A 44 23.62 18.83 -2.38
CA LEU A 44 22.80 17.98 -1.53
C LEU A 44 22.60 18.67 -0.17
N HIS A 45 21.35 18.88 0.23
CA HIS A 45 21.02 19.42 1.53
C HIS A 45 21.06 18.32 2.61
N GLY A 46 21.61 18.66 3.78
CA GLY A 46 21.70 17.77 4.93
C GLY A 46 22.66 16.60 4.72
N ASN A 47 22.43 15.52 5.42
CA ASN A 47 23.22 14.30 5.31
C ASN A 47 22.63 13.36 4.27
N ILE A 48 23.50 12.49 3.73
CA ILE A 48 23.04 11.40 2.89
C ILE A 48 22.26 10.41 3.78
N GLN A 49 21.04 10.11 3.38
CA GLN A 49 20.17 9.16 4.06
C GLN A 49 20.29 7.75 3.50
N GLN A 50 20.39 7.64 2.17
CA GLN A 50 20.51 6.36 1.49
C GLN A 50 21.14 6.55 0.11
N ILE A 51 21.78 5.51 -0.41
CA ILE A 51 22.15 5.38 -1.81
C ILE A 51 21.51 4.13 -2.40
N LEU A 52 21.05 4.24 -3.64
CA LEU A 52 20.36 3.16 -4.35
C LEU A 52 20.78 3.09 -5.80
N SER A 53 21.23 1.92 -6.25
CA SER A 53 21.47 1.65 -7.66
C SER A 53 20.21 1.12 -8.33
N ALA A 54 19.68 1.85 -9.29
CA ALA A 54 18.53 1.44 -10.09
C ALA A 54 18.56 2.10 -11.47
N ASN A 55 18.04 1.43 -12.49
CA ASN A 55 17.87 1.96 -13.85
C ASN A 55 19.13 2.58 -14.47
N ASN A 56 20.30 1.99 -14.23
CA ASN A 56 21.60 2.50 -14.66
C ASN A 56 22.04 3.83 -14.03
N PHE A 57 21.45 4.18 -12.89
CA PHE A 57 21.81 5.34 -12.11
C PHE A 57 22.15 4.94 -10.67
N LEU A 58 23.02 5.71 -10.03
CA LEU A 58 23.19 5.67 -8.58
C LEU A 58 22.53 6.91 -8.00
N TYR A 59 21.40 6.70 -7.35
CA TYR A 59 20.66 7.75 -6.65
C TYR A 59 21.23 7.96 -5.26
N VAL A 60 21.40 9.22 -4.90
CA VAL A 60 21.86 9.66 -3.57
C VAL A 60 20.77 10.51 -2.96
N PHE A 61 20.12 9.98 -1.94
CA PHE A 61 19.03 10.65 -1.22
C PHE A 61 19.58 11.45 -0.04
N GLY A 62 19.28 12.73 0.01
CA GLY A 62 19.44 13.60 1.16
C GLY A 62 18.13 13.84 1.88
N ASP A 63 18.17 14.69 2.91
CA ASP A 63 17.00 15.00 3.74
C ASP A 63 15.83 15.56 2.92
N ASP A 64 16.13 16.47 1.99
CA ASP A 64 15.17 17.19 1.15
C ASP A 64 15.62 17.32 -0.32
N SER A 65 16.63 16.58 -0.73
CA SER A 65 17.20 16.67 -2.08
C SER A 65 17.66 15.30 -2.59
N ILE A 66 17.77 15.17 -3.92
CA ILE A 66 18.19 13.94 -4.58
C ILE A 66 19.23 14.28 -5.64
N ASN A 67 20.35 13.59 -5.59
CA ASN A 67 21.37 13.60 -6.63
C ASN A 67 21.44 12.27 -7.36
N VAL A 68 21.94 12.31 -8.58
CA VAL A 68 22.14 11.12 -9.43
C VAL A 68 23.57 11.11 -9.95
N PHE A 69 24.24 9.98 -9.76
CA PHE A 69 25.52 9.71 -10.42
C PHE A 69 25.29 8.82 -11.65
N SER A 70 25.88 9.25 -12.76
CA SER A 70 25.82 8.57 -14.04
C SER A 70 27.17 8.67 -14.77
N ASP A 71 27.28 8.03 -15.93
CA ASP A 71 28.47 8.07 -16.81
C ASP A 71 29.79 7.72 -16.13
N VAL A 72 29.76 6.74 -15.22
CA VAL A 72 30.96 6.32 -14.50
C VAL A 72 31.93 5.63 -15.45
N ARG A 73 33.09 6.22 -15.61
CA ARG A 73 34.14 5.72 -16.51
C ARG A 73 35.52 5.92 -15.91
N VAL A 74 36.50 5.18 -16.39
CA VAL A 74 37.91 5.34 -16.04
C VAL A 74 38.64 5.98 -17.20
N THR A 75 39.42 7.03 -16.94
CA THR A 75 40.25 7.69 -17.93
C THR A 75 41.48 6.84 -18.29
N THR A 76 42.19 7.21 -19.34
CA THR A 76 43.48 6.60 -19.71
C THR A 76 44.55 6.77 -18.61
N ALA A 77 44.43 7.77 -17.75
CA ALA A 77 45.28 8.00 -16.59
C ALA A 77 44.86 7.18 -15.35
N GLY A 78 43.82 6.33 -15.45
CA GLY A 78 43.31 5.49 -14.35
C GLY A 78 42.34 6.20 -13.40
N LEU A 79 42.03 7.48 -13.61
CA LEU A 79 41.14 8.25 -12.75
C LEU A 79 39.66 7.96 -13.09
N THR A 80 38.84 7.92 -12.05
CA THR A 80 37.40 7.79 -12.22
C THR A 80 36.74 9.14 -12.48
N LEU A 81 35.92 9.19 -13.53
CA LEU A 81 35.02 10.30 -13.81
C LEU A 81 33.59 9.82 -13.76
N PHE A 82 32.71 10.68 -13.29
CA PHE A 82 31.26 10.48 -13.32
C PHE A 82 30.54 11.83 -13.32
N THR A 83 29.30 11.82 -13.76
CA THR A 83 28.44 13.01 -13.73
C THR A 83 27.61 12.98 -12.45
N ASN A 84 27.63 14.10 -11.71
CA ASN A 84 26.75 14.33 -10.55
C ASN A 84 25.71 15.38 -10.93
N THR A 85 24.45 14.99 -10.97
CA THR A 85 23.33 15.87 -11.32
C THR A 85 22.37 15.95 -10.13
N ASN A 86 22.00 17.18 -9.72
CA ASN A 86 20.90 17.37 -8.78
C ASN A 86 19.58 17.19 -9.53
N VAL A 87 18.79 16.22 -9.10
CA VAL A 87 17.50 15.86 -9.69
C VAL A 87 16.36 16.57 -8.99
N SER A 88 16.50 16.79 -7.69
CA SER A 88 15.53 17.51 -6.89
C SER A 88 16.26 18.28 -5.78
N ALA A 89 15.95 19.57 -5.69
CA ALA A 89 16.50 20.46 -4.68
C ALA A 89 15.51 20.72 -3.52
N SER A 90 14.32 20.13 -3.56
CA SER A 90 13.25 20.38 -2.58
C SER A 90 12.47 19.13 -2.17
N VAL A 91 12.82 17.98 -2.73
CA VAL A 91 12.16 16.70 -2.40
C VAL A 91 13.23 15.65 -2.19
N GLY A 92 13.36 15.18 -0.98
CA GLY A 92 14.23 14.10 -0.54
C GLY A 92 13.50 13.29 0.52
N THR A 93 14.23 12.54 1.34
CA THR A 93 13.64 11.80 2.46
C THR A 93 14.64 11.52 3.57
N LYS A 94 14.17 11.61 4.82
CA LYS A 94 14.85 11.13 6.03
C LYS A 94 14.54 9.66 6.33
N ARG A 95 13.67 9.02 5.54
CA ARG A 95 13.15 7.67 5.76
C ARG A 95 13.92 6.67 4.89
N LYS A 96 15.16 6.39 5.29
CA LYS A 96 16.11 5.55 4.52
C LYS A 96 15.57 4.16 4.15
N ASP A 97 14.76 3.56 5.02
CA ASP A 97 14.22 2.21 4.84
C ASP A 97 12.90 2.19 4.04
N ALA A 98 12.44 3.37 3.59
CA ALA A 98 11.27 3.54 2.72
C ALA A 98 11.64 3.97 1.30
N ILE A 99 12.82 3.57 0.82
CA ILE A 99 13.33 3.83 -0.54
C ILE A 99 13.58 2.50 -1.23
N PHE A 100 12.95 2.25 -2.35
CA PHE A 100 13.14 0.99 -3.10
C PHE A 100 12.81 1.14 -4.58
N PRO A 101 13.39 0.30 -5.46
CA PRO A 101 13.03 0.29 -6.87
C PRO A 101 11.62 -0.30 -7.05
N TYR A 102 10.86 0.24 -7.99
CA TYR A 102 9.54 -0.27 -8.37
C TYR A 102 9.35 -0.09 -9.88
N PHE A 103 9.37 -1.17 -10.64
CA PHE A 103 9.45 -1.15 -12.09
C PHE A 103 10.63 -0.27 -12.58
N ARG A 104 10.34 0.76 -13.38
CA ARG A 104 11.34 1.73 -13.89
C ARG A 104 11.42 3.01 -13.04
N SER A 105 10.86 3.00 -11.85
CA SER A 105 10.90 4.13 -10.92
C SER A 105 11.59 3.74 -9.62
N VAL A 106 11.95 4.73 -8.85
CA VAL A 106 12.29 4.56 -7.43
C VAL A 106 11.18 5.19 -6.63
N LEU A 107 10.54 4.41 -5.78
CA LEU A 107 9.56 4.92 -4.84
C LEU A 107 10.22 5.26 -3.51
N PHE A 108 9.78 6.34 -2.90
CA PHE A 108 10.22 6.73 -1.57
C PHE A 108 9.13 7.50 -0.84
N LEU A 109 9.16 7.43 0.48
CA LEU A 109 8.24 8.15 1.36
C LEU A 109 9.00 9.23 2.14
N ASN A 110 8.42 10.42 2.23
CA ASN A 110 8.85 11.48 3.12
C ASN A 110 7.69 11.95 4.00
N ASP A 111 7.90 13.00 4.78
CA ASP A 111 6.90 13.52 5.74
C ASP A 111 5.66 14.13 5.04
N TYR A 112 5.71 14.35 3.72
CA TYR A 112 4.64 14.98 2.94
C TYR A 112 3.89 14.02 2.02
N GLY A 113 4.41 12.82 1.81
CA GLY A 113 3.79 11.85 0.91
C GLY A 113 4.72 10.77 0.39
N VAL A 114 4.17 9.96 -0.50
CA VAL A 114 4.94 9.00 -1.31
C VAL A 114 5.18 9.60 -2.68
N TYR A 115 6.42 9.51 -3.11
CA TYR A 115 6.89 10.04 -4.39
C TYR A 115 7.44 8.92 -5.27
N ALA A 116 7.28 9.10 -6.57
CA ALA A 116 7.93 8.31 -7.60
C ALA A 116 9.01 9.16 -8.30
N LEU A 117 10.22 8.62 -8.37
CA LEU A 117 11.33 9.19 -9.13
C LEU A 117 11.52 8.38 -10.40
N VAL A 118 11.30 9.01 -11.55
CA VAL A 118 11.49 8.42 -12.88
C VAL A 118 12.54 9.21 -13.63
N GLY A 119 13.69 8.61 -13.86
CA GLY A 119 14.84 9.32 -14.42
C GLY A 119 15.26 10.49 -13.54
N SER A 120 14.99 11.72 -13.99
CA SER A 120 15.29 12.96 -13.27
C SER A 120 14.06 13.73 -12.80
N THR A 121 12.89 13.10 -12.77
CA THR A 121 11.64 13.77 -12.40
C THR A 121 11.01 13.10 -11.19
N THR A 122 10.67 13.89 -10.18
CA THR A 122 9.90 13.46 -9.02
C THR A 122 8.43 13.83 -9.16
N SER A 123 7.53 12.91 -8.82
CA SER A 123 6.10 13.16 -8.77
C SER A 123 5.49 12.55 -7.53
N LYS A 124 4.60 13.27 -6.85
CA LYS A 124 3.82 12.74 -5.75
C LYS A 124 2.76 11.78 -6.29
N ILE A 125 2.64 10.61 -5.69
CA ILE A 125 1.68 9.57 -6.08
C ILE A 125 0.65 9.28 -4.99
N SER A 126 0.75 9.96 -3.86
CA SER A 126 -0.08 9.73 -2.67
C SER A 126 -1.08 10.85 -2.39
N ASP A 127 -1.47 11.66 -3.36
CA ASP A 127 -2.42 12.77 -3.13
C ASP A 127 -3.75 12.27 -2.52
N ALA A 128 -4.20 11.08 -2.90
CA ALA A 128 -5.37 10.44 -2.31
C ALA A 128 -5.22 10.08 -0.81
N LEU A 129 -3.99 10.10 -0.29
CA LEU A 129 -3.66 9.76 1.10
C LEU A 129 -3.30 10.99 1.96
N ASP A 130 -3.43 12.21 1.48
CA ASP A 130 -2.97 13.39 2.22
C ASP A 130 -3.55 13.47 3.63
N GLY A 131 -4.82 13.11 3.82
CA GLY A 131 -5.43 13.02 5.14
C GLY A 131 -4.83 11.94 6.06
N VAL A 132 -4.21 10.90 5.50
CA VAL A 132 -3.57 9.83 6.27
C VAL A 132 -2.22 10.28 6.82
N PHE A 133 -1.46 11.09 6.08
CA PHE A 133 -0.12 11.52 6.48
C PHE A 133 -0.11 12.28 7.80
N HIS A 134 -1.18 13.01 8.15
CA HIS A 134 -1.33 13.68 9.44
C HIS A 134 -1.46 12.73 10.62
N THR A 135 -1.79 11.48 10.37
CA THR A 135 -1.97 10.46 11.41
C THR A 135 -0.76 9.54 11.58
N ILE A 136 0.24 9.64 10.68
CA ILE A 136 1.46 8.83 10.76
C ILE A 136 2.32 9.27 11.93
N ASP A 137 2.73 8.32 12.74
CA ASP A 137 3.71 8.54 13.80
C ASP A 137 5.14 8.38 13.25
N PHE A 138 5.71 9.50 12.85
CA PHE A 138 7.06 9.55 12.29
C PHE A 138 8.19 9.30 13.30
N THR A 139 7.90 9.07 14.57
CA THR A 139 8.88 8.65 15.57
C THR A 139 9.24 7.17 15.45
N TYR A 140 8.38 6.39 14.80
CA TYR A 140 8.62 4.99 14.48
C TYR A 140 9.24 4.81 13.10
N PRO A 141 9.99 3.70 12.88
CA PRO A 141 10.54 3.39 11.58
C PRO A 141 9.43 3.28 10.52
N ILE A 142 9.66 3.89 9.36
CA ILE A 142 8.87 3.67 8.17
C ILE A 142 9.69 2.82 7.24
N THR A 143 9.15 1.68 6.84
CA THR A 143 9.82 0.72 5.99
C THR A 143 8.95 0.38 4.79
N ALA A 144 9.57 0.00 3.69
CA ALA A 144 8.82 -0.28 2.49
C ALA A 144 9.49 -1.35 1.63
N GLY A 145 8.72 -1.89 0.68
CA GLY A 145 9.25 -2.85 -0.27
C GLY A 145 8.23 -3.26 -1.33
N GLN A 146 8.69 -4.08 -2.24
CA GLN A 146 7.84 -4.71 -3.25
C GLN A 146 7.19 -5.96 -2.67
N VAL A 147 6.00 -6.26 -3.13
CA VAL A 147 5.25 -7.46 -2.74
C VAL A 147 4.47 -8.02 -3.92
N LEU A 148 4.41 -9.33 -4.03
CA LEU A 148 3.50 -10.01 -4.96
C LEU A 148 2.20 -10.37 -4.23
N VAL A 149 1.10 -9.79 -4.70
CA VAL A 149 -0.27 -10.11 -4.25
C VAL A 149 -1.02 -10.72 -5.43
N ASN A 150 -1.40 -11.98 -5.35
CA ASN A 150 -2.05 -12.70 -6.46
C ASN A 150 -1.30 -12.57 -7.81
N ASN A 151 0.01 -12.72 -7.81
CA ASN A 151 0.92 -12.53 -8.96
C ASN A 151 0.98 -11.11 -9.54
N ILE A 152 0.47 -10.13 -8.81
CA ILE A 152 0.55 -8.72 -9.18
C ILE A 152 1.61 -8.06 -8.31
N LEU A 153 2.56 -7.36 -8.94
CA LEU A 153 3.59 -6.64 -8.22
C LEU A 153 3.04 -5.33 -7.67
N CYS A 154 3.04 -5.20 -6.35
CA CYS A 154 2.60 -4.03 -5.62
C CYS A 154 3.76 -3.39 -4.85
N ALA A 155 3.60 -2.16 -4.45
CA ALA A 155 4.47 -1.47 -3.49
C ALA A 155 3.79 -1.41 -2.13
N ALA A 156 4.48 -1.79 -1.05
CA ALA A 156 3.96 -1.75 0.30
C ALA A 156 4.79 -0.82 1.19
N PHE A 157 4.13 0.08 1.90
CA PHE A 157 4.72 1.00 2.87
C PHE A 157 4.17 0.67 4.25
N ASN A 158 5.04 0.35 5.19
CA ASN A 158 4.68 0.00 6.56
C ASN A 158 5.00 1.16 7.49
N PHE A 159 4.00 1.61 8.25
CA PHE A 159 4.15 2.71 9.21
C PHE A 159 3.18 2.56 10.38
N LYS A 160 3.47 3.26 11.47
CA LYS A 160 2.58 3.36 12.61
C LYS A 160 1.64 4.52 12.43
N GLN A 161 0.34 4.28 12.61
CA GLN A 161 -0.73 5.26 12.48
C GLN A 161 -1.41 5.48 13.84
N ASN A 162 -1.61 6.74 14.20
CA ASN A 162 -2.43 7.14 15.34
C ASN A 162 -3.86 7.37 14.87
N TYR A 163 -4.81 6.66 15.46
CA TYR A 163 -6.21 6.69 15.06
C TYR A 163 -7.13 6.61 16.28
N TYR A 164 -8.02 7.59 16.45
CA TYR A 164 -9.08 7.66 17.50
C TYR A 164 -8.72 7.03 18.85
N GLY A 165 -7.64 7.51 19.47
CA GLY A 165 -7.23 7.08 20.80
C GLY A 165 -6.39 5.81 20.87
N GLY A 166 -6.00 5.26 19.72
CA GLY A 166 -5.08 4.12 19.63
C GLY A 166 -3.96 4.35 18.61
N SER A 167 -3.02 3.45 18.58
CA SER A 167 -2.01 3.40 17.53
C SER A 167 -1.83 1.98 17.01
N ARG A 168 -1.67 1.84 15.72
CA ARG A 168 -1.49 0.53 15.05
C ARG A 168 -0.48 0.63 13.92
N PHE A 169 0.18 -0.47 13.63
CA PHE A 169 0.94 -0.60 12.39
C PHE A 169 -0.01 -0.96 11.24
N VAL A 170 0.15 -0.26 10.14
CA VAL A 170 -0.61 -0.50 8.90
C VAL A 170 0.34 -0.54 7.73
N GLN A 171 -0.07 -1.23 6.69
CA GLN A 171 0.60 -1.20 5.40
C GLN A 171 -0.30 -0.52 4.38
N ALA A 172 0.21 0.54 3.75
CA ALA A 172 -0.39 1.12 2.57
C ALA A 172 0.18 0.44 1.33
N VAL A 173 -0.67 -0.23 0.59
CA VAL A 173 -0.31 -0.98 -0.61
C VAL A 173 -0.74 -0.21 -1.83
N PHE A 174 0.20 0.06 -2.73
CA PHE A 174 0.00 0.79 -3.97
C PHE A 174 0.01 -0.14 -5.17
N PHE A 175 -1.02 -0.03 -6.00
CA PHE A 175 -1.15 -0.76 -7.26
C PHE A 175 -2.04 0.03 -8.23
N GLU A 176 -1.63 0.16 -9.50
CA GLU A 176 -2.39 0.84 -10.56
C GLU A 176 -2.98 2.21 -10.16
N LYS A 177 -2.17 3.04 -9.52
CA LYS A 177 -2.58 4.36 -9.00
C LYS A 177 -3.65 4.33 -7.90
N LYS A 178 -3.91 3.16 -7.33
CA LYS A 178 -4.85 2.97 -6.22
C LYS A 178 -4.09 2.60 -4.96
N TRP A 179 -4.68 2.95 -3.83
CA TRP A 179 -4.13 2.67 -2.51
C TRP A 179 -5.08 1.80 -1.72
N PHE A 180 -4.52 0.82 -1.04
CA PHE A 180 -5.23 -0.10 -0.17
C PHE A 180 -4.52 -0.14 1.17
N PHE A 181 -5.28 -0.29 2.25
CA PHE A 181 -4.72 -0.45 3.58
C PHE A 181 -4.93 -1.87 4.07
N THR A 182 -3.92 -2.41 4.71
CA THR A 182 -3.99 -3.71 5.38
C THR A 182 -3.32 -3.63 6.73
N SER A 183 -3.91 -4.29 7.73
CA SER A 183 -3.37 -4.45 9.07
C SER A 183 -2.91 -5.89 9.23
N GLN A 184 -1.82 -6.25 8.60
CA GLN A 184 -1.22 -7.56 8.78
C GLN A 184 -0.36 -7.59 10.05
N GLY A 185 -1.00 -7.82 11.17
CA GLY A 185 -0.33 -7.87 12.47
C GLY A 185 0.02 -6.46 12.99
N ASP A 186 -0.56 -6.11 14.11
CA ASP A 186 -0.42 -4.78 14.72
C ASP A 186 0.99 -4.50 15.28
N THR A 187 1.96 -5.37 15.05
CA THR A 187 3.28 -5.37 15.70
C THR A 187 4.46 -5.37 14.75
N LEU A 188 4.25 -5.37 13.43
CA LEU A 188 5.37 -5.39 12.48
C LEU A 188 6.11 -4.06 12.44
N ASN A 189 7.30 -4.04 13.02
CA ASN A 189 8.16 -2.85 13.07
C ASN A 189 8.89 -2.59 11.76
N TYR A 190 9.31 -3.66 11.06
CA TYR A 190 10.09 -3.56 9.83
C TYR A 190 9.55 -4.50 8.76
N VAL A 191 9.55 -4.04 7.53
CA VAL A 191 9.31 -4.87 6.35
C VAL A 191 10.43 -4.69 5.33
N THR A 192 10.73 -5.76 4.59
CA THR A 192 11.70 -5.73 3.51
C THR A 192 11.36 -6.75 2.43
N SER A 193 11.73 -6.45 1.20
CA SER A 193 11.53 -7.35 0.06
C SER A 193 12.78 -8.18 -0.18
N VAL A 194 12.57 -9.46 -0.37
CA VAL A 194 13.65 -10.42 -0.68
C VAL A 194 13.23 -11.26 -1.88
N PRO A 195 14.09 -11.41 -2.90
CA PRO A 195 13.84 -12.37 -3.96
C PRO A 195 14.03 -13.80 -3.43
N VAL A 196 12.98 -14.59 -3.45
CA VAL A 196 12.99 -16.02 -3.06
C VAL A 196 12.60 -16.85 -4.26
N SER A 197 13.48 -17.73 -4.74
CA SER A 197 13.24 -18.57 -5.93
C SER A 197 12.75 -17.76 -7.16
N GLY A 198 13.31 -16.57 -7.36
CA GLY A 198 12.95 -15.68 -8.47
C GLY A 198 11.67 -14.86 -8.28
N LEU A 199 10.97 -15.03 -7.18
CA LEU A 199 9.77 -14.25 -6.85
C LEU A 199 10.06 -13.25 -5.74
N ILE A 200 9.54 -12.05 -5.88
CA ILE A 200 9.64 -11.02 -4.83
C ILE A 200 8.70 -11.41 -3.68
N THR A 201 9.26 -11.54 -2.50
CA THR A 201 8.53 -11.86 -1.28
C THR A 201 8.76 -10.76 -0.25
N LEU A 202 7.69 -10.26 0.36
CA LEU A 202 7.78 -9.30 1.46
C LEU A 202 7.86 -10.07 2.79
N TYR A 203 8.86 -9.75 3.57
CA TYR A 203 9.00 -10.23 4.94
C TYR A 203 8.81 -9.08 5.91
N GLY A 204 8.17 -9.36 7.03
CA GLY A 204 8.02 -8.43 8.14
C GLY A 204 8.53 -9.06 9.42
N THR A 205 8.99 -8.24 10.34
CA THR A 205 9.46 -8.69 11.66
C THR A 205 8.82 -7.84 12.76
N ASP A 206 8.51 -8.49 13.85
CA ASP A 206 8.31 -7.87 15.15
C ASP A 206 9.55 -8.10 16.04
N SER A 207 9.43 -7.87 17.35
CA SER A 207 10.51 -8.12 18.28
C SER A 207 10.86 -9.61 18.45
N ASN A 208 10.03 -10.55 18.01
CA ASN A 208 10.08 -11.96 18.36
C ASN A 208 10.26 -12.89 17.15
N ALA A 209 9.73 -12.54 15.98
CA ALA A 209 9.67 -13.44 14.85
C ALA A 209 9.78 -12.74 13.49
N LEU A 210 10.11 -13.52 12.47
CA LEU A 210 10.09 -13.13 11.07
C LEU A 210 8.89 -13.78 10.38
N TYR A 211 8.11 -12.96 9.72
CA TYR A 211 6.88 -13.38 9.03
C TYR A 211 7.01 -13.18 7.53
N LYS A 212 6.56 -14.17 6.77
CA LYS A 212 6.31 -14.02 5.34
C LYS A 212 4.93 -13.39 5.17
N LEU A 213 4.90 -12.21 4.57
CA LEU A 213 3.66 -11.46 4.36
C LEU A 213 3.00 -11.83 3.03
N TYR A 214 1.69 -11.66 2.93
CA TYR A 214 0.89 -11.98 1.74
C TYR A 214 1.07 -13.44 1.25
N GLY A 215 1.39 -14.32 2.17
CA GLY A 215 1.35 -15.75 1.93
C GLY A 215 -0.07 -16.31 2.05
N ASN A 216 -0.23 -17.58 1.71
CA ASN A 216 -1.50 -18.29 1.95
C ASN A 216 -1.72 -18.39 3.46
N SER A 217 -2.68 -17.65 3.98
CA SER A 217 -3.17 -17.79 5.35
C SER A 217 -4.42 -18.65 5.36
N THR A 218 -4.51 -19.52 6.34
CA THR A 218 -5.76 -20.25 6.63
C THR A 218 -6.69 -19.46 7.56
N ALA A 219 -6.21 -18.35 8.11
CA ALA A 219 -7.02 -17.49 8.97
C ALA A 219 -7.86 -16.53 8.12
N ASN A 220 -9.14 -16.46 8.42
CA ASN A 220 -10.04 -15.49 7.83
C ASN A 220 -9.77 -14.12 8.47
N THR A 221 -9.33 -13.16 7.66
CA THR A 221 -9.12 -11.79 8.10
C THR A 221 -10.32 -10.95 7.72
N ALA A 222 -10.83 -10.17 8.69
CA ALA A 222 -11.89 -9.22 8.40
C ALA A 222 -11.45 -8.19 7.38
N SER A 223 -12.22 -8.03 6.32
CA SER A 223 -12.00 -7.03 5.27
C SER A 223 -13.08 -5.98 5.33
N THR A 224 -12.73 -4.72 5.17
CA THR A 224 -13.67 -3.60 5.16
C THR A 224 -13.47 -2.77 3.90
N ILE A 225 -14.57 -2.48 3.20
CA ILE A 225 -14.62 -1.54 2.08
C ILE A 225 -15.61 -0.46 2.48
N GLN A 226 -15.17 0.79 2.53
CA GLN A 226 -16.01 1.94 2.86
C GLN A 226 -16.01 2.92 1.71
N THR A 227 -17.18 3.31 1.23
CA THR A 227 -17.32 4.38 0.25
C THR A 227 -17.33 5.74 0.95
N ALA A 228 -16.91 6.78 0.25
CA ALA A 228 -17.09 8.13 0.75
C ALA A 228 -18.57 8.46 0.89
N LEU A 229 -18.91 9.35 1.82
CA LEU A 229 -20.25 9.94 1.91
C LEU A 229 -20.46 10.87 0.71
N MET A 230 -21.45 10.55 -0.12
CA MET A 230 -21.74 11.26 -1.37
C MET A 230 -23.09 12.00 -1.32
N PRO A 231 -23.19 13.17 -1.94
CA PRO A 231 -24.41 13.96 -1.93
C PRO A 231 -25.52 13.40 -2.85
N MET A 232 -25.29 12.30 -3.55
CA MET A 232 -26.24 11.64 -4.47
C MET A 232 -26.97 12.62 -5.39
N GLY A 233 -26.23 13.59 -5.94
CA GLY A 233 -26.75 14.60 -6.89
C GLY A 233 -27.31 15.88 -6.24
N ASP A 234 -27.71 15.88 -4.99
CA ASP A 234 -28.21 17.06 -4.28
C ASP A 234 -27.56 17.21 -2.89
N PRO A 235 -26.63 18.15 -2.70
CA PRO A 235 -25.95 18.33 -1.41
C PRO A 235 -26.79 19.05 -0.34
N ILE A 236 -27.96 19.57 -0.70
CA ILE A 236 -28.77 20.41 0.20
C ILE A 236 -29.88 19.60 0.85
N ARG A 237 -30.51 18.72 0.09
CA ARG A 237 -31.66 17.93 0.56
C ARG A 237 -31.22 16.67 1.30
N ALA A 238 -31.95 16.34 2.36
CA ALA A 238 -31.84 15.03 2.97
C ALA A 238 -32.39 13.94 2.04
N LYS A 239 -31.79 12.78 2.09
CA LYS A 239 -32.19 11.57 1.35
C LYS A 239 -32.54 10.48 2.34
N GLN A 240 -33.52 9.69 1.97
CA GLN A 240 -33.83 8.42 2.62
C GLN A 240 -33.29 7.31 1.73
N ALA A 241 -32.37 6.49 2.25
CA ALA A 241 -32.00 5.26 1.59
C ALA A 241 -33.19 4.29 1.64
N LEU A 242 -33.57 3.73 0.51
CA LEU A 242 -34.65 2.75 0.38
C LEU A 242 -34.09 1.35 0.19
N LYS A 243 -33.13 1.22 -0.71
CA LYS A 243 -32.44 -0.04 -0.99
C LYS A 243 -30.96 0.20 -1.26
N ILE A 244 -30.19 -0.80 -0.90
CA ILE A 244 -28.79 -0.92 -1.28
C ILE A 244 -28.60 -2.17 -2.10
N GLY A 245 -27.72 -2.07 -3.10
CA GLY A 245 -27.30 -3.17 -3.93
C GLY A 245 -25.78 -3.30 -3.93
N ILE A 246 -25.30 -4.52 -3.96
CA ILE A 246 -23.88 -4.82 -4.10
C ILE A 246 -23.72 -5.87 -5.18
N GLU A 247 -23.00 -5.52 -6.22
CA GLU A 247 -22.53 -6.48 -7.19
C GLU A 247 -21.26 -7.15 -6.67
N ALA A 248 -21.35 -8.42 -6.36
CA ALA A 248 -20.22 -9.16 -5.82
C ALA A 248 -20.16 -10.60 -6.34
N THR A 249 -18.95 -11.12 -6.39
CA THR A 249 -18.69 -12.54 -6.54
C THR A 249 -18.20 -13.09 -5.22
N LEU A 250 -18.91 -14.06 -4.67
CA LEU A 250 -18.60 -14.71 -3.40
C LEU A 250 -18.25 -16.19 -3.63
N THR A 251 -17.38 -16.71 -2.77
CA THR A 251 -17.22 -18.14 -2.62
C THR A 251 -18.47 -18.77 -2.02
N THR A 252 -18.67 -20.06 -2.23
CA THR A 252 -19.78 -20.82 -1.64
C THR A 252 -19.87 -20.62 -0.13
N GLY A 253 -21.05 -20.22 0.36
CA GLY A 253 -21.26 -19.93 1.78
C GLY A 253 -20.68 -18.61 2.27
N GLY A 254 -20.18 -17.78 1.35
CA GLY A 254 -19.67 -16.46 1.67
C GLY A 254 -20.76 -15.50 2.15
N GLN A 255 -20.39 -14.65 3.11
CA GLN A 255 -21.27 -13.62 3.67
C GLN A 255 -20.58 -12.25 3.59
N LEU A 256 -21.33 -11.26 3.14
CA LEU A 256 -21.01 -9.85 3.25
C LEU A 256 -21.98 -9.19 4.22
N ASN A 257 -21.46 -8.37 5.11
CA ASN A 257 -22.28 -7.50 5.95
C ASN A 257 -22.16 -6.07 5.43
N VAL A 258 -23.29 -5.41 5.24
CA VAL A 258 -23.33 -4.05 4.73
C VAL A 258 -24.09 -3.13 5.67
N THR A 259 -23.58 -1.91 5.87
CA THR A 259 -24.27 -0.81 6.52
C THR A 259 -24.40 0.36 5.57
N VAL A 260 -25.44 1.14 5.72
CA VAL A 260 -25.56 2.46 5.08
C VAL A 260 -25.11 3.51 6.06
N ASP A 261 -24.16 4.32 5.63
CA ASP A 261 -23.58 5.38 6.43
C ASP A 261 -24.11 6.75 6.01
N SER A 262 -24.27 7.65 6.96
CA SER A 262 -24.60 9.06 6.73
C SER A 262 -23.87 9.92 7.74
N GLU A 263 -23.96 11.25 7.60
CA GLU A 263 -23.47 12.19 8.61
C GLU A 263 -24.19 12.07 9.95
N ALA A 264 -25.38 11.45 9.98
CA ALA A 264 -26.16 11.20 11.20
C ALA A 264 -25.81 9.86 11.90
N GLY A 265 -25.00 9.03 11.26
CA GLY A 265 -24.62 7.70 11.76
C GLY A 265 -24.79 6.61 10.72
N SER A 266 -24.72 5.35 11.18
CA SER A 266 -24.84 4.17 10.33
C SER A 266 -26.13 3.41 10.63
N SER A 267 -26.71 2.76 9.62
CA SER A 267 -27.84 1.83 9.76
C SER A 267 -27.44 0.58 10.54
N PRO A 268 -28.40 -0.26 10.95
CA PRO A 268 -28.10 -1.64 11.28
C PRO A 268 -27.36 -2.37 10.16
N SER A 269 -26.61 -3.41 10.51
CA SER A 269 -25.90 -4.24 9.55
C SER A 269 -26.84 -5.24 8.89
N TYR A 270 -26.81 -5.29 7.55
CA TYR A 270 -27.58 -6.25 6.75
C TYR A 270 -26.64 -7.34 6.26
N ALA A 271 -26.99 -8.59 6.52
CA ALA A 271 -26.21 -9.74 6.06
C ALA A 271 -26.66 -10.16 4.65
N LEU A 272 -25.73 -10.13 3.70
CA LEU A 272 -25.92 -10.60 2.33
C LEU A 272 -25.21 -11.95 2.19
N VAL A 273 -25.96 -13.00 1.90
CA VAL A 273 -25.42 -14.36 1.83
C VAL A 273 -25.61 -14.95 0.43
N ASN A 274 -24.63 -15.70 -0.03
CA ASN A 274 -24.65 -16.34 -1.34
C ASN A 274 -25.31 -17.73 -1.31
N TYR A 275 -26.37 -17.88 -0.53
CA TYR A 275 -27.18 -19.09 -0.56
C TYR A 275 -28.61 -18.79 -0.13
N ALA A 276 -29.58 -19.52 -0.70
CA ALA A 276 -30.93 -19.51 -0.22
C ALA A 276 -31.11 -20.56 0.87
N THR A 277 -31.59 -20.13 2.02
CA THR A 277 -31.94 -21.02 3.13
C THR A 277 -33.44 -21.21 3.14
N TRP A 278 -33.88 -22.46 3.15
CA TRP A 278 -35.28 -22.77 3.27
C TRP A 278 -35.62 -23.00 4.76
N TYR A 279 -36.74 -22.46 5.19
CA TYR A 279 -37.25 -22.61 6.56
C TYR A 279 -38.60 -23.31 6.52
N ASN A 280 -38.85 -24.16 7.50
CA ASN A 280 -40.20 -24.66 7.74
C ASN A 280 -41.08 -23.57 8.38
N TYR A 281 -42.34 -23.85 8.59
CA TYR A 281 -43.32 -22.91 9.17
C TYR A 281 -43.02 -22.50 10.63
N VAL A 282 -42.12 -23.21 11.32
CA VAL A 282 -41.65 -22.87 12.68
C VAL A 282 -40.27 -22.21 12.67
N GLY A 283 -39.73 -21.81 11.49
CA GLY A 283 -38.46 -21.11 11.39
C GLY A 283 -37.20 -22.00 11.45
N THR A 284 -37.36 -23.32 11.39
CA THR A 284 -36.21 -24.24 11.37
C THR A 284 -35.70 -24.40 9.93
N THR A 285 -34.40 -24.31 9.75
CA THR A 285 -33.75 -24.52 8.43
C THR A 285 -34.03 -25.93 7.92
N ILE A 286 -34.50 -26.02 6.66
CA ILE A 286 -34.67 -27.29 5.96
C ILE A 286 -33.46 -27.46 5.05
N PRO A 287 -32.51 -28.35 5.35
CA PRO A 287 -31.38 -28.62 4.50
C PRO A 287 -31.83 -29.47 3.30
N TRP A 288 -31.40 -29.07 2.09
CA TRP A 288 -31.44 -29.95 0.94
C TRP A 288 -30.33 -30.98 1.07
N GLN A 289 -30.65 -32.24 0.90
CA GLN A 289 -29.67 -33.32 0.99
C GLN A 289 -29.64 -34.12 -0.32
N ASN A 290 -28.44 -34.54 -0.71
CA ASN A 290 -28.28 -35.49 -1.80
C ASN A 290 -28.56 -36.92 -1.32
N ASN A 291 -28.52 -37.88 -2.23
CA ASN A 291 -28.76 -39.30 -1.93
C ASN A 291 -27.79 -39.89 -0.87
N SER A 292 -26.73 -39.18 -0.54
CA SER A 292 -25.74 -39.54 0.50
C SER A 292 -25.93 -38.78 1.81
N ASN A 293 -27.10 -38.15 2.03
CA ASN A 293 -27.43 -37.30 3.18
C ASN A 293 -26.46 -36.11 3.38
N THR A 294 -25.72 -35.72 2.34
CA THR A 294 -24.89 -34.51 2.39
C THR A 294 -25.74 -33.30 2.10
N VAL A 295 -25.69 -32.29 2.96
CA VAL A 295 -26.39 -31.03 2.75
C VAL A 295 -25.86 -30.37 1.47
N VAL A 296 -26.74 -30.14 0.50
CA VAL A 296 -26.46 -29.44 -0.74
C VAL A 296 -26.98 -28.03 -0.59
N PRO A 297 -26.13 -27.02 -0.44
CA PRO A 297 -26.60 -25.66 -0.42
C PRO A 297 -27.13 -25.28 -1.82
N TRP A 298 -28.26 -24.62 -1.86
CA TRP A 298 -28.73 -23.99 -3.10
C TRP A 298 -27.83 -22.80 -3.39
N ILE A 299 -26.95 -22.93 -4.34
CA ILE A 299 -25.93 -21.94 -4.67
C ILE A 299 -26.37 -21.18 -5.90
N GLY A 300 -26.50 -19.87 -5.80
CA GLY A 300 -26.36 -18.98 -6.94
C GLY A 300 -24.89 -18.98 -7.38
N ALA A 301 -24.58 -19.48 -8.57
CA ALA A 301 -23.22 -19.56 -9.05
C ALA A 301 -22.65 -18.17 -9.37
N GLY A 302 -21.51 -17.80 -8.82
CA GLY A 302 -20.65 -16.74 -9.30
C GLY A 302 -21.11 -15.32 -8.96
N TYR A 303 -21.24 -14.50 -9.97
CA TYR A 303 -21.67 -13.10 -9.92
C TYR A 303 -23.12 -12.97 -9.48
N THR A 304 -23.37 -12.15 -8.50
CA THR A 304 -24.72 -11.91 -7.97
C THR A 304 -24.87 -10.44 -7.58
N LEU A 305 -26.02 -9.87 -7.95
CA LEU A 305 -26.45 -8.58 -7.42
C LEU A 305 -27.27 -8.84 -6.15
N PHE A 306 -26.70 -8.51 -5.01
CA PHE A 306 -27.39 -8.56 -3.73
C PHE A 306 -28.14 -7.26 -3.53
N LYS A 307 -29.44 -7.34 -3.23
CA LYS A 307 -30.27 -6.18 -2.86
C LYS A 307 -30.93 -6.41 -1.52
N THR A 308 -30.97 -5.38 -0.70
CA THR A 308 -31.72 -5.38 0.56
C THR A 308 -32.32 -4.01 0.81
N ASP A 309 -33.44 -3.98 1.53
CA ASP A 309 -34.02 -2.74 2.00
C ASP A 309 -33.08 -2.10 3.02
N ALA A 310 -33.03 -0.78 3.04
CA ALA A 310 -32.18 -0.03 3.93
C ALA A 310 -32.94 1.17 4.51
N GLU A 311 -32.77 1.38 5.81
CA GLU A 311 -33.40 2.49 6.51
C GLU A 311 -32.30 3.41 7.09
N GLN A 312 -31.85 4.37 6.31
CA GLN A 312 -30.94 5.42 6.77
C GLN A 312 -31.23 6.71 6.03
N TRP A 313 -31.03 7.82 6.72
CA TRP A 313 -31.24 9.14 6.15
C TRP A 313 -30.07 10.07 6.41
N GLY A 314 -29.85 11.02 5.52
CA GLY A 314 -28.82 12.02 5.63
C GLY A 314 -28.72 12.88 4.38
N LYS A 315 -27.93 13.94 4.41
CA LYS A 315 -27.59 14.73 3.22
C LYS A 315 -26.58 14.00 2.34
N TYR A 316 -25.74 13.22 2.98
CA TYR A 316 -24.71 12.42 2.35
C TYR A 316 -24.90 10.97 2.74
N LEU A 317 -24.82 10.08 1.77
CA LEU A 317 -24.96 8.65 1.97
C LEU A 317 -23.72 7.91 1.47
N GLY A 318 -23.34 6.88 2.17
CA GLY A 318 -22.26 5.96 1.82
C GLY A 318 -22.60 4.54 2.27
N GLN A 319 -21.71 3.62 2.00
CA GLN A 319 -21.83 2.21 2.41
C GLN A 319 -20.53 1.74 3.03
N THR A 320 -20.64 0.95 4.09
CA THR A 320 -19.54 0.17 4.62
C THR A 320 -19.86 -1.31 4.48
N LEU A 321 -18.97 -2.03 3.82
CA LEU A 321 -19.03 -3.46 3.59
C LEU A 321 -17.97 -4.13 4.44
N THR A 322 -18.35 -5.16 5.18
CA THR A 322 -17.43 -5.99 5.97
C THR A 322 -17.61 -7.46 5.66
N SER A 323 -16.53 -8.22 5.63
CA SER A 323 -16.59 -9.67 5.48
C SER A 323 -15.41 -10.34 6.17
N THR A 324 -15.64 -11.50 6.72
CA THR A 324 -14.61 -12.44 7.17
C THR A 324 -14.43 -13.60 6.20
N THR A 325 -15.20 -13.62 5.10
CA THR A 325 -15.09 -14.66 4.07
C THR A 325 -13.92 -14.35 3.15
N PRO A 326 -12.98 -15.27 2.93
CA PRO A 326 -11.89 -15.07 1.99
C PRO A 326 -12.39 -15.14 0.54
N GLY A 327 -11.69 -14.46 -0.36
CA GLY A 327 -11.86 -14.62 -1.80
C GLY A 327 -13.17 -14.06 -2.37
N PHE A 328 -13.62 -12.89 -1.90
CA PHE A 328 -14.71 -12.16 -2.54
C PHE A 328 -14.20 -11.01 -3.42
N THR A 329 -14.99 -10.66 -4.42
CA THR A 329 -14.75 -9.51 -5.30
C THR A 329 -16.00 -8.64 -5.33
N VAL A 330 -15.85 -7.35 -5.10
CA VAL A 330 -16.92 -6.36 -5.24
C VAL A 330 -16.71 -5.60 -6.54
N ASN A 331 -17.71 -5.62 -7.41
CA ASN A 331 -17.68 -4.97 -8.72
C ASN A 331 -18.41 -3.62 -8.73
N GLY A 332 -19.43 -3.45 -7.89
CA GLY A 332 -20.19 -2.23 -7.84
C GLY A 332 -21.07 -2.09 -6.60
N PHE A 333 -21.45 -0.84 -6.35
CA PHE A 333 -22.40 -0.45 -5.32
C PHE A 333 -23.57 0.26 -5.95
N GLU A 334 -24.78 -0.09 -5.55
CA GLU A 334 -26.01 0.57 -5.99
C GLU A 334 -26.74 1.20 -4.79
N PHE A 335 -27.34 2.35 -5.04
CA PHE A 335 -28.21 3.04 -4.09
C PHE A 335 -29.54 3.38 -4.72
N GLU A 336 -30.64 2.97 -4.09
CA GLU A 336 -31.95 3.50 -4.35
C GLU A 336 -32.33 4.43 -3.18
N HIS A 337 -32.63 5.69 -3.47
CA HIS A 337 -32.92 6.69 -2.46
C HIS A 337 -34.05 7.63 -2.90
N GLU A 338 -34.71 8.22 -1.93
CA GLU A 338 -35.73 9.24 -2.11
C GLU A 338 -35.27 10.56 -1.53
N LEU A 339 -35.55 11.66 -2.25
CA LEU A 339 -35.29 13.02 -1.75
C LEU A 339 -36.40 13.43 -0.76
N ARG A 340 -36.02 13.79 0.44
CA ARG A 340 -36.92 14.36 1.43
C ARG A 340 -37.11 15.85 1.21
N ALA A 341 -38.21 16.39 1.73
CA ALA A 341 -38.49 17.81 1.67
C ALA A 341 -37.38 18.62 2.39
N ARG A 342 -37.18 19.85 1.93
CA ARG A 342 -36.37 20.82 2.69
C ARG A 342 -37.11 21.16 3.99
N PHE A 343 -36.44 21.04 5.09
CA PHE A 343 -36.85 21.64 6.36
C PHE A 343 -36.14 22.95 6.57
#